data_3e97c0609cdbe0b5d083fd7311bc9f4c
#
_entry.id   3e97c0609cdbe0b5d083fd7311bc9f4c
#
_cell.length_a   1.000
_cell.length_b   1.000
_cell.length_c   1.000
_cell.angle_alpha   90.00
_cell.angle_beta   90.00
_cell.angle_gamma   90.00
#
_symmetry.space_group_name_H-M   'P 1'
#
loop_
_entity.id
_entity.type
_entity.pdbx_description
1 polymer ?
#
loop_
_entity_poly.entity_id
_entity_poly.type
_entity_poly.pdbx_seq_one_letter_code
_entity_poly.pdbx_strand_id
1 'polypeptide(L)'
;MSILFALSLFSCRPSSNQSASESSASDSVELKKQEAWESAHRLDSVEALLAEEGNEHDAEASASDKPARQYSEHELNAIMDTIGQRLSKCKELSGCISSYCTVANGIEVNFIYNTAERRRLFRQKVYNAPILKFVGPESPILMSKTGVSDTLGISIRPTKEVFPLIAETVTFILKNNSCSELTCGEHCEIAFLDSEGVWRKLPRNEMFNDIGYEVDPNGSRKVSGRLNPKVFPTPATRYRFFHPIIHNGKNITLMAEYEMR
;
A
#
# COMPACT_ATOMS: atom_id res chain seq x y z
N MET A 1 -6.78 64.23 36.01
CA MET A 1 -8.06 63.51 36.27
C MET A 1 -7.75 62.01 36.12
N SER A 2 -7.64 61.38 37.30
CA SER A 2 -7.37 59.94 37.43
C SER A 2 -8.70 59.20 37.44
N ILE A 3 -8.86 58.16 36.68
CA ILE A 3 -9.97 57.20 36.83
C ILE A 3 -9.37 55.83 37.03
N LEU A 4 -9.49 55.36 38.30
CA LEU A 4 -9.29 53.99 38.70
C LEU A 4 -10.44 53.14 38.12
N PHE A 5 -10.14 51.96 37.56
CA PHE A 5 -11.10 50.90 37.37
C PHE A 5 -10.65 49.64 38.10
N ALA A 6 -11.55 49.15 38.89
CA ALA A 6 -11.39 48.09 39.86
C ALA A 6 -11.33 46.72 39.17
N LEU A 7 -10.43 45.84 39.64
CA LEU A 7 -10.42 44.40 39.39
C LEU A 7 -11.57 43.76 40.14
N SER A 8 -12.45 43.05 39.42
CA SER A 8 -13.33 42.03 39.98
C SER A 8 -12.83 40.64 39.58
N LEU A 9 -12.27 39.97 40.58
CA LEU A 9 -11.90 38.54 40.51
C LEU A 9 -13.18 37.69 40.55
N PHE A 10 -13.54 37.07 39.45
CA PHE A 10 -14.49 35.95 39.45
C PHE A 10 -13.71 34.64 39.46
N SER A 11 -13.72 34.01 40.63
CA SER A 11 -13.28 32.65 40.84
C SER A 11 -14.37 31.70 40.33
N CYS A 12 -14.18 31.06 39.20
CA CYS A 12 -14.97 29.90 38.80
C CYS A 12 -14.16 28.62 39.04
N ARG A 13 -14.61 27.81 40.00
CA ARG A 13 -14.19 26.42 40.21
C ARG A 13 -14.50 25.61 38.96
N PRO A 14 -13.61 24.73 38.46
CA PRO A 14 -13.99 23.74 37.48
C PRO A 14 -14.76 22.61 38.17
N SER A 15 -15.97 22.37 37.70
CA SER A 15 -16.75 21.19 37.99
C SER A 15 -16.09 19.99 37.31
N SER A 16 -15.60 19.04 38.09
CA SER A 16 -15.19 17.72 37.62
C SER A 16 -16.42 16.91 37.25
N ASN A 17 -16.54 16.51 35.99
CA ASN A 17 -17.32 15.31 35.62
C ASN A 17 -16.85 14.69 34.31
N GLN A 18 -16.26 13.51 34.47
CA GLN A 18 -16.47 12.29 33.72
C GLN A 18 -16.66 12.38 32.18
N SER A 19 -15.55 12.20 31.44
CA SER A 19 -15.54 11.58 30.12
C SER A 19 -14.17 10.96 29.76
N ALA A 20 -13.46 10.36 30.71
CA ALA A 20 -12.12 9.81 30.54
C ALA A 20 -12.07 8.27 30.39
N SER A 21 -13.19 7.58 30.19
CA SER A 21 -13.21 6.11 30.22
C SER A 21 -13.43 5.42 28.85
N GLU A 22 -13.80 6.14 27.80
CA GLU A 22 -14.03 5.49 26.50
C GLU A 22 -12.83 5.56 25.54
N SER A 23 -11.92 6.53 25.69
CA SER A 23 -10.73 6.65 24.84
C SER A 23 -9.66 5.58 25.16
N SER A 24 -9.51 5.20 26.42
CA SER A 24 -8.48 4.24 26.85
C SER A 24 -8.73 2.78 26.41
N ALA A 25 -9.98 2.40 26.20
CA ALA A 25 -10.33 1.05 25.76
C ALA A 25 -10.08 0.86 24.26
N SER A 26 -10.33 1.87 23.44
CA SER A 26 -10.03 1.88 22.02
C SER A 26 -8.53 1.80 21.76
N ASP A 27 -7.75 2.61 22.46
CA ASP A 27 -6.29 2.66 22.32
C ASP A 27 -5.62 1.35 22.76
N SER A 28 -6.15 0.70 23.80
CA SER A 28 -5.63 -0.58 24.27
C SER A 28 -5.91 -1.76 23.32
N VAL A 29 -7.03 -1.72 22.59
CA VAL A 29 -7.38 -2.74 21.59
C VAL A 29 -6.54 -2.56 20.32
N GLU A 30 -6.28 -1.32 19.92
CA GLU A 30 -5.46 -1.00 18.76
C GLU A 30 -3.98 -1.35 19.02
N LEU A 31 -3.47 -1.06 20.22
CA LEU A 31 -2.12 -1.44 20.64
C LEU A 31 -1.93 -2.97 20.65
N LYS A 32 -2.89 -3.73 21.18
CA LYS A 32 -2.83 -5.20 21.17
C LYS A 32 -2.90 -5.80 19.76
N LYS A 33 -3.64 -5.19 18.84
CA LYS A 33 -3.66 -5.60 17.43
C LYS A 33 -2.33 -5.32 16.75
N GLN A 34 -1.70 -4.19 17.07
CA GLN A 34 -0.39 -3.83 16.55
C GLN A 34 0.71 -4.77 17.06
N GLU A 35 0.74 -5.07 18.38
CA GLU A 35 1.67 -6.03 18.98
C GLU A 35 1.51 -7.45 18.41
N ALA A 36 0.27 -7.90 18.20
CA ALA A 36 -0.02 -9.20 17.59
C ALA A 36 0.44 -9.26 16.12
N TRP A 37 0.26 -8.17 15.38
CA TRP A 37 0.73 -8.05 13.99
C TRP A 37 2.27 -8.05 13.93
N GLU A 38 2.95 -7.27 14.78
CA GLU A 38 4.42 -7.21 14.85
C GLU A 38 5.03 -8.55 15.26
N SER A 39 4.40 -9.27 16.20
CA SER A 39 4.89 -10.59 16.64
C SER A 39 4.73 -11.65 15.54
N ALA A 40 3.60 -11.65 14.82
CA ALA A 40 3.36 -12.58 13.72
C ALA A 40 4.38 -12.37 12.58
N HIS A 41 4.67 -11.10 12.22
CA HIS A 41 5.61 -10.80 11.12
C HIS A 41 7.08 -10.94 11.52
N ARG A 42 7.42 -10.81 12.82
CA ARG A 42 8.76 -11.05 13.34
C ARG A 42 9.12 -12.54 13.38
N LEU A 43 8.14 -13.38 13.71
CA LEU A 43 8.31 -14.84 13.67
C LEU A 43 8.52 -15.33 12.23
N ASP A 44 7.72 -14.86 11.28
CA ASP A 44 7.86 -15.22 9.87
C ASP A 44 9.22 -14.79 9.29
N SER A 45 9.74 -13.64 9.71
CA SER A 45 11.06 -13.15 9.25
C SER A 45 12.24 -13.97 9.81
N VAL A 46 12.15 -14.45 11.04
CA VAL A 46 13.22 -15.21 11.70
C VAL A 46 13.21 -16.67 11.23
N GLU A 47 12.03 -17.28 11.06
CA GLU A 47 11.92 -18.63 10.52
C GLU A 47 12.30 -18.70 9.04
N ALA A 48 12.02 -17.66 8.25
CA ALA A 48 12.47 -17.57 6.86
C ALA A 48 14.01 -17.50 6.75
N LEU A 49 14.67 -16.73 7.62
CA LEU A 49 16.13 -16.62 7.66
C LEU A 49 16.80 -17.93 8.10
N LEU A 50 16.20 -18.69 9.01
CA LEU A 50 16.73 -19.98 9.47
C LEU A 50 16.44 -21.12 8.48
N ALA A 51 15.44 -21.00 7.62
CA ALA A 51 15.14 -21.98 6.58
C ALA A 51 16.00 -21.81 5.32
N GLU A 52 16.55 -20.63 5.08
CA GLU A 52 17.44 -20.37 3.92
C GLU A 52 18.85 -20.94 4.08
N GLU A 53 19.34 -21.15 5.29
CA GLU A 53 20.66 -21.78 5.51
C GLU A 53 20.69 -23.31 5.28
N GLY A 54 19.55 -23.94 5.00
CA GLY A 54 19.43 -25.41 4.92
C GLY A 54 19.24 -25.99 3.52
N ASN A 55 19.02 -25.24 2.44
CA ASN A 55 18.71 -25.85 1.16
C ASN A 55 19.05 -24.98 -0.08
N GLU A 56 20.28 -24.51 -0.17
CA GLU A 56 20.87 -24.09 -1.45
C GLU A 56 21.36 -25.32 -2.23
N HIS A 57 20.44 -26.17 -2.61
CA HIS A 57 20.57 -27.01 -3.78
C HIS A 57 19.24 -26.95 -4.54
N ASP A 58 18.96 -25.80 -5.15
CA ASP A 58 18.18 -25.80 -6.38
C ASP A 58 19.04 -26.57 -7.41
N ALA A 59 18.76 -27.86 -7.46
CA ALA A 59 19.24 -28.67 -8.55
C ALA A 59 18.83 -27.97 -9.85
N GLU A 60 19.79 -27.39 -10.54
CA GLU A 60 19.67 -27.18 -11.98
C GLU A 60 19.21 -28.51 -12.52
N ALA A 61 17.91 -28.55 -12.86
CA ALA A 61 17.34 -29.71 -13.51
C ALA A 61 18.12 -29.88 -14.79
N SER A 62 18.99 -30.88 -14.80
CA SER A 62 19.69 -31.32 -15.97
C SER A 62 18.65 -31.40 -17.08
N ALA A 63 18.88 -30.66 -18.14
CA ALA A 63 18.05 -30.67 -19.32
C ALA A 63 17.97 -32.10 -19.86
N SER A 64 16.97 -32.86 -19.42
CA SER A 64 16.59 -34.07 -20.09
C SER A 64 15.92 -33.63 -21.39
N ASP A 65 16.47 -34.05 -22.48
CA ASP A 65 16.11 -33.77 -23.88
C ASP A 65 14.73 -34.37 -24.27
N LYS A 66 13.75 -34.26 -23.38
CA LYS A 66 12.36 -34.59 -23.68
C LYS A 66 11.69 -33.34 -24.22
N PRO A 67 11.06 -33.40 -25.43
CA PRO A 67 10.33 -32.26 -25.96
C PRO A 67 9.31 -31.82 -24.93
N ALA A 68 9.34 -30.51 -24.60
CA ALA A 68 8.41 -29.91 -23.67
C ALA A 68 6.99 -30.22 -24.14
N ARG A 69 6.15 -30.80 -23.26
CA ARG A 69 4.76 -31.14 -23.57
C ARG A 69 4.07 -29.88 -24.07
N GLN A 70 3.52 -29.93 -25.27
CA GLN A 70 2.64 -28.87 -25.76
C GLN A 70 1.24 -29.07 -25.18
N TYR A 71 0.67 -28.02 -24.63
CA TYR A 71 -0.69 -27.98 -24.10
C TYR A 71 -1.61 -27.38 -25.17
N SER A 72 -2.76 -27.99 -25.36
CA SER A 72 -3.82 -27.41 -26.18
C SER A 72 -4.44 -26.19 -25.50
N GLU A 73 -5.05 -25.31 -26.26
CA GLU A 73 -5.78 -24.16 -25.74
C GLU A 73 -6.85 -24.56 -24.72
N HIS A 74 -7.57 -25.66 -25.01
CA HIS A 74 -8.59 -26.22 -24.10
C HIS A 74 -7.97 -26.67 -22.77
N GLU A 75 -6.81 -27.32 -22.75
CA GLU A 75 -6.11 -27.70 -21.52
C GLU A 75 -5.64 -26.47 -20.74
N LEU A 76 -5.11 -25.45 -21.41
CA LEU A 76 -4.70 -24.21 -20.75
C LEU A 76 -5.88 -23.48 -20.13
N ASN A 77 -7.01 -23.40 -20.80
CA ASN A 77 -8.23 -22.80 -20.26
C ASN A 77 -8.77 -23.56 -19.05
N ALA A 78 -8.78 -24.88 -19.06
CA ALA A 78 -9.19 -25.69 -17.90
C ALA A 78 -8.25 -25.48 -16.69
N ILE A 79 -6.95 -25.29 -16.92
CA ILE A 79 -5.99 -24.95 -15.87
C ILE A 79 -6.26 -23.54 -15.34
N MET A 80 -6.51 -22.56 -16.19
CA MET A 80 -6.85 -21.18 -15.83
C MET A 80 -8.10 -21.13 -14.93
N ASP A 81 -9.15 -21.87 -15.28
CA ASP A 81 -10.37 -21.98 -14.47
C ASP A 81 -10.07 -22.57 -13.09
N THR A 82 -9.23 -23.61 -13.05
CA THR A 82 -8.78 -24.22 -11.79
C THR A 82 -8.00 -23.24 -10.93
N ILE A 83 -7.07 -22.47 -11.53
CA ILE A 83 -6.31 -21.40 -10.86
C ILE A 83 -7.28 -20.37 -10.28
N GLY A 84 -8.24 -19.88 -11.07
CA GLY A 84 -9.22 -18.88 -10.64
C GLY A 84 -10.04 -19.35 -9.45
N GLN A 85 -10.58 -20.59 -9.52
CA GLN A 85 -11.37 -21.18 -8.44
C GLN A 85 -10.57 -21.35 -7.13
N ARG A 86 -9.31 -21.79 -7.21
CA ARG A 86 -8.47 -22.00 -6.02
C ARG A 86 -7.93 -20.70 -5.47
N LEU A 87 -7.54 -19.77 -6.34
CA LEU A 87 -7.05 -18.45 -5.94
C LEU A 87 -8.12 -17.65 -5.19
N SER A 88 -9.39 -17.73 -5.62
CA SER A 88 -10.50 -17.06 -4.92
C SER A 88 -10.70 -17.53 -3.49
N LYS A 89 -10.25 -18.76 -3.16
CA LYS A 89 -10.31 -19.36 -1.83
C LYS A 89 -9.01 -19.17 -1.01
N CYS A 90 -7.91 -18.80 -1.68
CA CYS A 90 -6.60 -18.64 -1.03
C CYS A 90 -6.44 -17.23 -0.46
N LYS A 91 -6.80 -17.06 0.82
CA LYS A 91 -6.75 -15.75 1.50
C LYS A 91 -5.34 -15.17 1.61
N GLU A 92 -4.32 -16.02 1.69
CA GLU A 92 -2.92 -15.65 1.83
C GLU A 92 -2.36 -14.98 0.57
N LEU A 93 -2.87 -15.34 -0.61
CA LEU A 93 -2.51 -14.74 -1.90
C LEU A 93 -3.50 -13.67 -2.35
N SER A 94 -4.52 -13.38 -1.55
CA SER A 94 -5.51 -12.36 -1.87
C SER A 94 -4.85 -10.98 -2.02
N GLY A 95 -5.02 -10.38 -3.20
CA GLY A 95 -4.43 -9.08 -3.54
C GLY A 95 -2.94 -9.10 -3.87
N CYS A 96 -2.27 -10.27 -3.83
CA CYS A 96 -0.86 -10.39 -4.19
C CYS A 96 -0.62 -10.58 -5.69
N ILE A 97 -1.64 -10.97 -6.44
CA ILE A 97 -1.58 -11.25 -7.89
C ILE A 97 -2.37 -10.16 -8.60
N SER A 98 -1.74 -9.52 -9.58
CA SER A 98 -2.37 -8.49 -10.41
C SER A 98 -3.14 -9.10 -11.58
N SER A 99 -2.61 -10.16 -12.19
CA SER A 99 -3.24 -10.87 -13.30
C SER A 99 -2.62 -12.23 -13.51
N TYR A 100 -3.29 -13.09 -14.26
CA TYR A 100 -2.74 -14.30 -14.82
C TYR A 100 -3.34 -14.54 -16.21
N CYS A 101 -2.55 -15.06 -17.14
CA CYS A 101 -2.96 -15.25 -18.53
C CYS A 101 -2.23 -16.42 -19.18
N THR A 102 -2.82 -16.94 -20.25
CA THR A 102 -2.14 -17.90 -21.11
C THR A 102 -1.09 -17.20 -21.97
N VAL A 103 0.06 -17.81 -22.10
CA VAL A 103 1.15 -17.39 -22.97
C VAL A 103 1.55 -18.58 -23.85
N ALA A 104 2.44 -18.37 -24.81
CA ALA A 104 2.94 -19.47 -25.64
C ALA A 104 3.43 -20.63 -24.75
N ASN A 105 2.75 -21.77 -24.83
CA ASN A 105 3.05 -23.01 -24.11
C ASN A 105 3.03 -22.93 -22.56
N GLY A 106 2.28 -21.98 -21.97
CA GLY A 106 2.24 -21.89 -20.52
C GLY A 106 1.24 -20.89 -19.96
N ILE A 107 1.36 -20.67 -18.67
CA ILE A 107 0.54 -19.71 -17.91
C ILE A 107 1.48 -18.77 -17.17
N GLU A 108 1.34 -17.47 -17.44
CA GLU A 108 2.05 -16.43 -16.74
C GLU A 108 1.19 -15.94 -15.54
N VAL A 109 1.80 -15.88 -14.35
CA VAL A 109 1.18 -15.37 -13.13
C VAL A 109 1.94 -14.14 -12.69
N ASN A 110 1.29 -12.98 -12.74
CA ASN A 110 1.87 -11.68 -12.44
C ASN A 110 1.66 -11.32 -10.97
N PHE A 111 2.73 -11.42 -10.16
CA PHE A 111 2.72 -10.95 -8.79
C PHE A 111 3.00 -9.45 -8.70
N ILE A 112 2.30 -8.77 -7.79
CA ILE A 112 2.59 -7.37 -7.43
C ILE A 112 3.97 -7.25 -6.76
N TYR A 113 4.33 -8.27 -5.96
CA TYR A 113 5.64 -8.45 -5.34
C TYR A 113 5.97 -9.94 -5.36
N ASN A 114 6.92 -10.33 -6.21
CA ASN A 114 7.21 -11.73 -6.58
C ASN A 114 8.32 -12.29 -5.68
N THR A 115 7.97 -12.85 -4.54
CA THR A 115 8.93 -13.51 -3.65
C THR A 115 8.97 -15.03 -3.84
N ALA A 116 10.08 -15.66 -3.48
CA ALA A 116 10.22 -17.12 -3.51
C ALA A 116 9.14 -17.81 -2.68
N GLU A 117 8.81 -17.25 -1.51
CA GLU A 117 7.76 -17.74 -0.63
C GLU A 117 6.38 -17.72 -1.31
N ARG A 118 6.03 -16.63 -1.99
CA ARG A 118 4.74 -16.54 -2.72
C ARG A 118 4.66 -17.52 -3.87
N ARG A 119 5.76 -17.72 -4.62
CA ARG A 119 5.83 -18.75 -5.65
C ARG A 119 5.61 -20.13 -5.07
N ARG A 120 6.26 -20.44 -3.93
CA ARG A 120 6.08 -21.70 -3.21
C ARG A 120 4.64 -21.87 -2.75
N LEU A 121 4.07 -20.84 -2.11
CA LEU A 121 2.68 -20.86 -1.63
C LEU A 121 1.66 -21.05 -2.77
N PHE A 122 1.87 -20.38 -3.91
CA PHE A 122 1.04 -20.57 -5.10
C PHE A 122 1.08 -22.03 -5.57
N ARG A 123 2.28 -22.61 -5.68
CA ARG A 123 2.45 -24.02 -6.08
C ARG A 123 1.77 -24.97 -5.10
N GLN A 124 1.86 -24.72 -3.82
CA GLN A 124 1.27 -25.57 -2.78
C GLN A 124 -0.25 -25.47 -2.73
N LYS A 125 -0.82 -24.28 -2.79
CA LYS A 125 -2.25 -24.05 -2.51
C LYS A 125 -3.13 -23.83 -3.74
N VAL A 126 -2.54 -23.32 -4.83
CA VAL A 126 -3.31 -22.97 -6.04
C VAL A 126 -3.07 -23.99 -7.14
N TYR A 127 -1.88 -24.02 -7.71
CA TYR A 127 -1.58 -24.95 -8.80
C TYR A 127 -0.07 -25.20 -8.91
N ASN A 128 0.31 -26.46 -9.12
CA ASN A 128 1.70 -26.86 -9.31
C ASN A 128 1.89 -27.55 -10.66
N ALA A 129 2.50 -26.85 -11.60
CA ALA A 129 2.86 -27.40 -12.89
C ALA A 129 4.10 -26.69 -13.46
N PRO A 130 4.89 -27.39 -14.31
CA PRO A 130 6.08 -26.80 -14.94
C PRO A 130 5.78 -25.64 -15.89
N ILE A 131 4.54 -25.56 -16.41
CA ILE A 131 4.10 -24.50 -17.35
C ILE A 131 3.90 -23.14 -16.70
N LEU A 132 3.99 -23.05 -15.36
CA LEU A 132 3.80 -21.80 -14.64
C LEU A 132 5.06 -20.95 -14.73
N LYS A 133 4.89 -19.74 -15.24
CA LYS A 133 5.90 -18.67 -15.23
C LYS A 133 5.45 -17.59 -14.26
N PHE A 134 6.25 -17.31 -13.26
CA PHE A 134 5.99 -16.26 -12.28
C PHE A 134 6.74 -14.99 -12.68
N VAL A 135 6.01 -13.88 -12.76
CA VAL A 135 6.52 -12.57 -13.17
C VAL A 135 6.19 -11.53 -12.11
N GLY A 136 6.97 -10.47 -12.07
CA GLY A 136 6.80 -9.35 -11.16
C GLY A 136 8.11 -8.96 -10.49
N PRO A 137 8.16 -7.78 -9.85
CA PRO A 137 9.36 -7.31 -9.17
C PRO A 137 9.65 -8.16 -7.92
N GLU A 138 10.90 -8.59 -7.76
CA GLU A 138 11.38 -9.33 -6.58
C GLU A 138 11.89 -8.40 -5.47
N SER A 139 12.09 -7.13 -5.79
CA SER A 139 12.42 -6.06 -4.84
C SER A 139 11.63 -4.80 -5.19
N PRO A 140 11.37 -3.91 -4.20
CA PRO A 140 10.70 -2.64 -4.48
C PRO A 140 11.51 -1.79 -5.45
N ILE A 141 10.85 -1.32 -6.52
CA ILE A 141 11.51 -0.53 -7.57
C ILE A 141 11.81 0.89 -7.12
N LEU A 142 12.83 1.49 -7.71
CA LEU A 142 13.23 2.87 -7.43
C LEU A 142 12.08 3.84 -7.77
N MET A 143 11.82 4.81 -6.88
CA MET A 143 10.87 5.89 -7.12
C MET A 143 11.60 7.09 -7.70
N SER A 144 11.40 7.36 -8.98
CA SER A 144 11.96 8.52 -9.68
C SER A 144 11.00 9.72 -9.74
N LYS A 145 9.74 9.54 -9.33
CA LYS A 145 8.72 10.59 -9.40
C LYS A 145 9.03 11.72 -8.43
N THR A 146 8.89 12.95 -8.89
CA THR A 146 8.95 14.16 -8.08
C THR A 146 7.58 14.80 -7.97
N GLY A 147 7.38 15.62 -6.93
CA GLY A 147 6.14 16.35 -6.72
C GLY A 147 6.36 17.57 -5.84
N VAL A 148 5.36 18.41 -5.76
CA VAL A 148 5.36 19.62 -4.93
C VAL A 148 4.27 19.54 -3.88
N SER A 149 4.52 20.06 -2.68
CA SER A 149 3.54 20.02 -1.59
C SER A 149 2.57 21.20 -1.63
N ASP A 150 2.97 22.29 -2.29
CA ASP A 150 2.20 23.52 -2.46
C ASP A 150 2.60 24.22 -3.76
N THR A 151 1.65 24.60 -4.57
CA THR A 151 1.85 25.32 -5.82
C THR A 151 0.58 26.02 -6.27
N LEU A 152 0.68 27.26 -6.76
CA LEU A 152 -0.44 28.02 -7.31
C LEU A 152 -1.65 28.14 -6.37
N GLY A 153 -1.45 28.08 -5.05
CA GLY A 153 -2.52 28.04 -4.06
C GLY A 153 -3.16 26.65 -3.87
N ILE A 154 -2.64 25.61 -4.50
CA ILE A 154 -3.11 24.24 -4.37
C ILE A 154 -2.12 23.48 -3.50
N SER A 155 -2.63 22.78 -2.48
CA SER A 155 -1.78 22.04 -1.55
C SER A 155 -2.38 20.68 -1.20
N ILE A 156 -1.50 19.75 -0.78
CA ILE A 156 -1.89 18.46 -0.24
C ILE A 156 -1.20 18.24 1.10
N ARG A 157 -1.97 17.80 2.11
CA ARG A 157 -1.45 17.55 3.45
C ARG A 157 -2.02 16.25 4.01
N PRO A 158 -1.23 15.46 4.75
CA PRO A 158 -1.74 14.28 5.44
C PRO A 158 -2.73 14.70 6.53
N THR A 159 -3.74 13.88 6.78
CA THR A 159 -4.69 14.11 7.90
C THR A 159 -4.06 13.83 9.26
N LYS A 160 -2.98 13.05 9.29
CA LYS A 160 -2.11 12.78 10.43
C LYS A 160 -0.67 12.77 9.95
N GLU A 161 0.25 13.29 10.74
CA GLU A 161 1.69 13.24 10.42
C GLU A 161 2.26 11.83 10.54
N VAL A 162 1.70 11.04 11.46
CA VAL A 162 2.08 9.66 11.73
C VAL A 162 0.85 8.75 11.62
N PHE A 163 0.98 7.68 10.85
CA PHE A 163 -0.02 6.61 10.74
C PHE A 163 0.49 5.32 11.35
N PRO A 164 -0.38 4.47 11.95
CA PRO A 164 0.04 3.18 12.50
C PRO A 164 0.42 2.20 11.36
N LEU A 165 1.39 1.31 11.63
CA LEU A 165 1.89 0.31 10.67
C LEU A 165 0.78 -0.62 10.13
N ILE A 166 -0.25 -0.86 10.95
CA ILE A 166 -1.41 -1.68 10.56
C ILE A 166 -2.42 -0.96 9.67
N ALA A 167 -2.22 0.34 9.38
CA ALA A 167 -3.15 1.10 8.55
C ALA A 167 -3.22 0.52 7.14
N GLU A 168 -4.41 0.19 6.69
CA GLU A 168 -4.67 -0.22 5.31
C GLU A 168 -4.85 0.97 4.36
N THR A 169 -5.02 2.17 4.91
CA THR A 169 -5.28 3.39 4.14
C THR A 169 -4.68 4.61 4.83
N VAL A 170 -4.00 5.44 4.06
CA VAL A 170 -3.55 6.78 4.47
C VAL A 170 -4.39 7.84 3.77
N THR A 171 -4.68 8.92 4.47
CA THR A 171 -5.64 9.95 4.01
C THR A 171 -5.03 11.33 4.02
N PHE A 172 -5.38 12.12 3.00
CA PHE A 172 -4.86 13.47 2.79
C PHE A 172 -6.00 14.44 2.48
N ILE A 173 -5.78 15.71 2.73
CA ILE A 173 -6.65 16.80 2.28
C ILE A 173 -5.96 17.51 1.12
N LEU A 174 -6.58 17.45 -0.04
CA LEU A 174 -6.29 18.28 -1.19
C LEU A 174 -7.08 19.58 -1.02
N LYS A 175 -6.41 20.73 -1.02
CA LYS A 175 -7.01 22.04 -0.87
C LYS A 175 -6.72 22.90 -2.09
N ASN A 176 -7.76 23.49 -2.65
CA ASN A 176 -7.68 24.42 -3.77
C ASN A 176 -7.98 25.83 -3.28
N ASN A 177 -6.95 26.63 -3.00
CA ASN A 177 -7.08 28.06 -2.71
C ASN A 177 -6.77 28.92 -3.95
N SER A 178 -6.76 28.32 -5.15
CA SER A 178 -6.62 29.08 -6.40
C SER A 178 -7.95 29.74 -6.81
N CYS A 179 -7.92 30.55 -7.84
CA CYS A 179 -9.12 31.19 -8.39
C CYS A 179 -9.82 30.36 -9.48
N SER A 180 -9.33 29.16 -9.80
CA SER A 180 -9.90 28.26 -10.79
C SER A 180 -10.08 26.85 -10.26
N GLU A 181 -11.00 26.12 -10.86
CA GLU A 181 -11.26 24.72 -10.59
C GLU A 181 -10.05 23.84 -10.93
N LEU A 182 -9.89 22.74 -10.23
CA LEU A 182 -8.96 21.68 -10.57
C LEU A 182 -9.68 20.33 -10.68
N THR A 183 -9.15 19.43 -11.49
CA THR A 183 -9.61 18.05 -11.60
C THR A 183 -8.59 17.10 -10.99
N CYS A 184 -9.05 16.11 -10.23
CA CYS A 184 -8.22 15.00 -9.73
C CYS A 184 -8.95 13.66 -9.87
N GLY A 185 -8.20 12.56 -9.98
CA GLY A 185 -8.73 11.21 -9.98
C GLY A 185 -8.49 10.48 -8.66
N GLU A 186 -8.66 9.16 -8.66
CA GLU A 186 -8.27 8.28 -7.55
C GLU A 186 -6.82 7.80 -7.66
N HIS A 187 -6.19 7.98 -8.83
CA HIS A 187 -4.81 7.56 -9.05
C HIS A 187 -3.86 8.24 -8.08
N CYS A 188 -3.03 7.45 -7.44
CA CYS A 188 -1.95 7.94 -6.58
C CYS A 188 -0.79 6.95 -6.60
N GLU A 189 0.39 7.41 -6.25
CA GLU A 189 1.56 6.56 -6.01
C GLU A 189 2.09 6.79 -4.60
N ILE A 190 2.67 5.74 -4.02
CA ILE A 190 3.25 5.81 -2.68
C ILE A 190 4.69 5.32 -2.77
N ALA A 191 5.59 6.05 -2.11
CA ALA A 191 6.96 5.63 -1.91
C ALA A 191 7.29 5.59 -0.43
N PHE A 192 8.23 4.74 -0.06
CA PHE A 192 8.82 4.68 1.28
C PHE A 192 10.34 4.87 1.19
N LEU A 193 10.94 5.37 2.26
CA LEU A 193 12.37 5.52 2.39
C LEU A 193 12.93 4.20 2.92
N ASP A 194 13.80 3.54 2.16
CA ASP A 194 14.43 2.29 2.61
C ASP A 194 15.57 2.53 3.63
N SER A 195 16.18 1.45 4.13
CA SER A 195 17.29 1.52 5.08
C SER A 195 18.55 2.14 4.51
N GLU A 196 18.69 2.23 3.19
CA GLU A 196 19.80 2.85 2.47
C GLU A 196 19.56 4.33 2.21
N GLY A 197 18.41 4.88 2.62
CA GLY A 197 18.02 6.26 2.37
C GLY A 197 17.51 6.51 0.95
N VAL A 198 17.09 5.46 0.26
CA VAL A 198 16.59 5.53 -1.13
C VAL A 198 15.08 5.44 -1.14
N TRP A 199 14.43 6.28 -1.94
CA TRP A 199 12.99 6.22 -2.13
C TRP A 199 12.61 5.06 -3.05
N ARG A 200 11.81 4.11 -2.52
CA ARG A 200 11.28 2.95 -3.25
C ARG A 200 9.78 3.05 -3.43
N LYS A 201 9.28 2.64 -4.59
CA LYS A 201 7.85 2.55 -4.84
C LYS A 201 7.26 1.44 -3.98
N LEU A 202 6.17 1.73 -3.27
CA LEU A 202 5.48 0.73 -2.45
C LEU A 202 4.79 -0.29 -3.36
N PRO A 203 5.11 -1.60 -3.26
CA PRO A 203 4.44 -2.65 -4.02
C PRO A 203 2.97 -2.76 -3.60
N ARG A 204 2.06 -2.45 -4.49
CA ARG A 204 0.62 -2.49 -4.24
C ARG A 204 -0.16 -2.68 -5.54
N ASN A 205 -1.40 -3.10 -5.43
CA ASN A 205 -2.30 -3.09 -6.58
C ASN A 205 -2.64 -1.64 -6.96
N GLU A 206 -2.41 -1.27 -8.22
CA GLU A 206 -2.62 0.07 -8.77
C GLU A 206 -3.88 0.15 -9.66
N MET A 207 -4.87 -0.72 -9.41
CA MET A 207 -6.16 -0.60 -10.08
C MET A 207 -6.95 0.56 -9.48
N PHE A 208 -7.29 1.53 -10.31
CA PHE A 208 -8.09 2.71 -9.97
C PHE A 208 -9.28 2.82 -10.91
N ASN A 209 -10.34 3.46 -10.43
CA ASN A 209 -11.43 3.90 -11.30
C ASN A 209 -10.96 5.12 -12.11
N ASP A 210 -11.35 5.18 -13.37
CA ASP A 210 -11.06 6.33 -14.25
C ASP A 210 -12.14 7.40 -14.08
N ILE A 211 -12.33 7.84 -12.83
CA ILE A 211 -13.31 8.89 -12.48
C ILE A 211 -12.54 10.17 -12.15
N GLY A 212 -12.86 11.25 -12.87
CA GLY A 212 -12.40 12.60 -12.55
C GLY A 212 -13.35 13.26 -11.55
N TYR A 213 -12.78 13.99 -10.60
CA TYR A 213 -13.49 14.78 -9.60
C TYR A 213 -13.03 16.23 -9.69
N GLU A 214 -13.99 17.13 -9.67
CA GLU A 214 -13.76 18.56 -9.66
C GLU A 214 -13.63 19.07 -8.22
N VAL A 215 -12.71 20.01 -8.01
CA VAL A 215 -12.52 20.72 -6.73
C VAL A 215 -12.58 22.21 -7.01
N ASP A 216 -13.66 22.82 -6.60
CA ASP A 216 -13.96 24.25 -6.80
C ASP A 216 -12.87 25.16 -6.20
N PRO A 217 -12.76 26.41 -6.64
CA PRO A 217 -12.01 27.47 -5.97
C PRO A 217 -12.38 27.57 -4.48
N ASN A 218 -11.40 27.64 -3.61
CA ASN A 218 -11.51 27.61 -2.15
C ASN A 218 -12.11 26.31 -1.58
N GLY A 219 -12.31 25.28 -2.42
CA GLY A 219 -12.78 23.96 -2.04
C GLY A 219 -11.69 23.06 -1.48
N SER A 220 -12.11 21.92 -0.96
CA SER A 220 -11.20 20.86 -0.53
C SER A 220 -11.79 19.48 -0.78
N ARG A 221 -10.91 18.49 -0.98
CA ARG A 221 -11.28 17.10 -1.17
C ARG A 221 -10.41 16.17 -0.34
N LYS A 222 -11.03 15.18 0.26
CA LYS A 222 -10.34 14.08 0.91
C LYS A 222 -9.90 13.07 -0.16
N VAL A 223 -8.60 12.78 -0.22
CA VAL A 223 -8.01 11.78 -1.09
C VAL A 223 -7.28 10.74 -0.25
N SER A 224 -7.12 9.52 -0.74
CA SER A 224 -6.54 8.44 0.05
C SER A 224 -5.69 7.50 -0.79
N GLY A 225 -4.72 6.85 -0.14
CA GLY A 225 -3.91 5.79 -0.71
C GLY A 225 -4.05 4.49 0.07
N ARG A 226 -4.27 3.38 -0.62
CA ARG A 226 -4.28 2.05 -0.01
C ARG A 226 -2.85 1.55 0.15
N LEU A 227 -2.50 1.00 1.31
CA LEU A 227 -1.17 0.48 1.62
C LEU A 227 -1.03 -1.02 1.32
N ASN A 228 -2.05 -1.80 1.58
CA ASN A 228 -2.07 -3.25 1.41
C ASN A 228 -0.90 -3.99 2.10
N PRO A 229 -0.82 -3.97 3.44
CA PRO A 229 0.29 -4.59 4.19
C PRO A 229 0.43 -6.10 3.99
N LYS A 230 -0.61 -6.78 3.50
CA LYS A 230 -0.54 -8.20 3.11
C LYS A 230 0.31 -8.44 1.86
N VAL A 231 0.38 -7.46 0.96
CA VAL A 231 1.22 -7.54 -0.26
C VAL A 231 2.66 -7.18 0.04
N PHE A 232 2.86 -6.16 0.85
CA PHE A 232 4.19 -5.72 1.23
C PHE A 232 4.14 -5.20 2.68
N PRO A 233 4.93 -5.77 3.61
CA PRO A 233 4.99 -5.28 4.98
C PRO A 233 5.37 -3.81 4.98
N THR A 234 4.56 -2.99 5.65
CA THR A 234 4.76 -1.55 5.71
C THR A 234 5.92 -1.24 6.66
N PRO A 235 7.12 -0.82 6.20
CA PRO A 235 8.22 -0.53 7.11
C PRO A 235 7.96 0.74 7.92
N ALA A 236 8.46 0.76 9.16
CA ALA A 236 8.42 1.95 10.03
C ALA A 236 9.43 2.98 9.54
N THR A 237 8.99 3.92 8.70
CA THR A 237 9.85 4.93 8.05
C THR A 237 9.02 6.10 7.52
N ARG A 238 9.68 7.00 6.80
CA ARG A 238 9.04 8.10 6.08
C ARG A 238 8.49 7.63 4.75
N TYR A 239 7.35 8.23 4.36
CA TYR A 239 6.63 7.95 3.14
C TYR A 239 6.36 9.21 2.35
N ARG A 240 6.19 9.06 1.04
CA ARG A 240 5.70 10.08 0.11
C ARG A 240 4.45 9.58 -0.59
N PHE A 241 3.43 10.42 -0.57
CA PHE A 241 2.20 10.23 -1.32
C PHE A 241 2.20 11.19 -2.50
N PHE A 242 2.06 10.67 -3.71
CA PHE A 242 2.01 11.44 -4.95
C PHE A 242 0.60 11.38 -5.53
N HIS A 243 0.04 12.54 -5.84
CA HIS A 243 -1.32 12.66 -6.36
C HIS A 243 -1.33 13.59 -7.58
N PRO A 244 -1.62 13.06 -8.80
CA PRO A 244 -1.72 13.87 -9.99
C PRO A 244 -3.03 14.66 -9.99
N ILE A 245 -2.94 15.89 -10.43
CA ILE A 245 -4.09 16.79 -10.67
C ILE A 245 -3.94 17.46 -12.03
N ILE A 246 -5.06 17.96 -12.56
CA ILE A 246 -5.08 18.84 -13.72
C ILE A 246 -5.60 20.21 -13.26
N HIS A 247 -4.83 21.26 -13.50
CA HIS A 247 -5.19 22.63 -13.19
C HIS A 247 -4.84 23.53 -14.36
N ASN A 248 -5.81 24.26 -14.89
CA ASN A 248 -5.66 25.12 -16.08
C ASN A 248 -5.03 24.36 -17.27
N GLY A 249 -5.49 23.13 -17.52
CA GLY A 249 -4.99 22.26 -18.61
C GLY A 249 -3.59 21.70 -18.41
N LYS A 250 -2.95 21.91 -17.24
CA LYS A 250 -1.61 21.41 -16.93
C LYS A 250 -1.65 20.28 -15.91
N ASN A 251 -0.93 19.22 -16.19
CA ASN A 251 -0.71 18.13 -15.24
C ASN A 251 0.30 18.57 -14.17
N ILE A 252 -0.09 18.45 -12.90
CA ILE A 252 0.73 18.75 -11.74
C ILE A 252 0.75 17.51 -10.85
N THR A 253 1.90 17.11 -10.34
CA THR A 253 2.00 16.07 -9.32
C THR A 253 2.16 16.75 -7.96
N LEU A 254 1.15 16.63 -7.11
CA LEU A 254 1.27 17.01 -5.71
C LEU A 254 1.94 15.90 -4.92
N MET A 255 2.67 16.27 -3.85
CA MET A 255 3.38 15.34 -2.98
C MET A 255 3.21 15.76 -1.52
N ALA A 256 2.91 14.78 -0.66
CA ALA A 256 2.93 14.96 0.79
C ALA A 256 3.81 13.90 1.46
N GLU A 257 4.59 14.32 2.46
CA GLU A 257 5.35 13.41 3.31
C GLU A 257 4.57 13.07 4.59
N TYR A 258 4.74 11.84 5.08
CA TYR A 258 4.17 11.36 6.33
C TYR A 258 5.05 10.22 6.87
N GLU A 259 4.78 9.77 8.09
CA GLU A 259 5.48 8.66 8.72
C GLU A 259 4.55 7.49 9.00
N MET A 260 5.12 6.28 9.03
CA MET A 260 4.49 5.07 9.54
C MET A 260 5.27 4.59 10.76
N ARG A 261 4.56 4.39 11.88
CA ARG A 261 5.14 3.90 13.15
C ARG A 261 4.22 2.94 13.86
#